data_8334f0bf0d88317b0b192b9078a1f5b5
#
_entry.id   8334f0bf0d88317b0b192b9078a1f5b5
#
_cell.length_a   1.000
_cell.length_b   1.000
_cell.length_c   1.000
_cell.angle_alpha   90.00
_cell.angle_beta   90.00
_cell.angle_gamma   90.00
#
_symmetry.space_group_name_H-M   'P 1'
#
loop_
_entity.id
_entity.type
_entity.pdbx_description
1 polymer ?
#
loop_
_entity_poly.entity_id
_entity_poly.type
_entity_poly.pdbx_seq_one_letter_code
_entity_poly.pdbx_strand_id
1 'polypeptide(L)'
;MADLKNQKLLLIATIAAYCLIGVEIIIMISPFAVYFYSVYGPVLQFFASSSYLSWTTEFFLPHMVFTHDPVIVGISYLQVLLIIGLLLFFFAAIPLYYGRFTNKGVVQFSFYAKIRHPQYLFLAISGFGLLLYWPRFIILIMYVTMLFVYYLLARNEEWRMKQEVPGVYENYIKNTSMFLPGEPVGKVYNLLFGWMRPAWFGLFVAYCLTLLLSVSLAMGIRVYTVGKLQTMPAGAITFLSVFPRPADEVRELYQTVISSEEFQKAVAEGEQANLAYIFPGDFFLTALVTDKARRFSDDIIERFPEVLEWHKHKFSGGLGKFFRIYHNFLTKPGNMETNYDVERFVFVRVENSQGELFSTDELFVIGAKRRPVLIMDVDAFDHEILSVISASGEHKWGTMPMPSF
;
A
#
# COMPACT_ATOMS: atom_id res chain seq x y z
N MET A 1 -4.23 30.32 -36.06
CA MET A 1 -3.78 30.64 -34.67
C MET A 1 -4.51 29.84 -33.57
N ALA A 2 -5.84 29.66 -33.61
CA ALA A 2 -6.59 28.86 -32.62
C ALA A 2 -6.15 27.39 -32.60
N ASP A 3 -5.87 26.82 -33.75
CA ASP A 3 -5.48 25.41 -33.90
C ASP A 3 -4.09 25.11 -33.28
N LEU A 4 -3.13 26.02 -33.48
CA LEU A 4 -1.79 25.92 -32.84
C LEU A 4 -1.85 26.05 -31.32
N LYS A 5 -2.76 26.86 -30.79
CA LYS A 5 -2.96 27.02 -29.33
C LYS A 5 -3.57 25.76 -28.75
N ASN A 6 -4.54 25.17 -29.43
CA ASN A 6 -5.14 23.89 -29.00
C ASN A 6 -4.14 22.73 -29.06
N GLN A 7 -3.28 22.65 -30.08
CA GLN A 7 -2.22 21.64 -30.16
C GLN A 7 -1.19 21.77 -29.03
N LYS A 8 -0.76 23.01 -28.70
CA LYS A 8 0.15 23.23 -27.56
C LYS A 8 -0.50 22.86 -26.23
N LEU A 9 -1.78 23.20 -26.03
CA LEU A 9 -2.50 22.84 -24.82
C LEU A 9 -2.62 21.31 -24.65
N LEU A 10 -2.93 20.62 -25.75
CA LEU A 10 -3.02 19.17 -25.77
C LEU A 10 -1.68 18.49 -25.48
N LEU A 11 -0.58 19.04 -26.02
CA LEU A 11 0.78 18.56 -25.75
C LEU A 11 1.12 18.73 -24.26
N ILE A 12 0.86 19.89 -23.68
CA ILE A 12 1.10 20.17 -22.25
C ILE A 12 0.27 19.21 -21.38
N ALA A 13 -1.01 19.02 -21.69
CA ALA A 13 -1.87 18.10 -20.96
C ALA A 13 -1.36 16.64 -21.03
N THR A 14 -0.86 16.23 -22.21
CA THR A 14 -0.28 14.89 -22.40
C THR A 14 0.99 14.71 -21.58
N ILE A 15 1.89 15.70 -21.58
CA ILE A 15 3.11 15.68 -20.78
C ILE A 15 2.75 15.65 -19.28
N ALA A 16 1.81 16.47 -18.85
CA ALA A 16 1.34 16.48 -17.46
C ALA A 16 0.75 15.12 -17.04
N ALA A 17 0.00 14.46 -17.92
CA ALA A 17 -0.53 13.12 -17.66
C ALA A 17 0.58 12.06 -17.51
N TYR A 18 1.60 12.08 -18.38
CA TYR A 18 2.75 11.18 -18.21
C TYR A 18 3.57 11.48 -16.96
N CYS A 19 3.75 12.76 -16.61
CA CYS A 19 4.40 13.14 -15.36
C CYS A 19 3.60 12.65 -14.14
N LEU A 20 2.27 12.78 -14.16
CA LEU A 20 1.39 12.29 -13.10
C LEU A 20 1.53 10.77 -12.92
N ILE A 21 1.47 10.01 -14.03
CA ILE A 21 1.69 8.56 -13.98
C ILE A 21 3.08 8.22 -13.45
N GLY A 22 4.12 8.94 -13.87
CA GLY A 22 5.48 8.75 -13.37
C GLY A 22 5.57 8.96 -11.86
N VAL A 23 4.98 10.04 -11.34
CA VAL A 23 4.92 10.31 -9.90
C VAL A 23 4.13 9.23 -9.18
N GLU A 24 3.00 8.80 -9.72
CA GLU A 24 2.18 7.74 -9.15
C GLU A 24 2.92 6.41 -9.06
N ILE A 25 3.59 6.00 -10.13
CA ILE A 25 4.43 4.79 -10.14
C ILE A 25 5.53 4.90 -9.09
N ILE A 26 6.22 6.04 -8.98
CA ILE A 26 7.26 6.27 -7.98
C ILE A 26 6.68 6.13 -6.56
N ILE A 27 5.53 6.72 -6.29
CA ILE A 27 4.88 6.62 -4.98
C ILE A 27 4.44 5.18 -4.69
N MET A 28 3.86 4.48 -5.66
CA MET A 28 3.42 3.09 -5.50
C MET A 28 4.58 2.10 -5.31
N ILE A 29 5.74 2.36 -5.94
CA ILE A 29 6.95 1.53 -5.80
C ILE A 29 7.78 1.93 -4.57
N SER A 30 7.67 3.17 -4.11
CA SER A 30 8.51 3.71 -3.03
C SER A 30 8.48 2.93 -1.72
N PRO A 31 7.39 2.23 -1.33
CA PRO A 31 7.40 1.39 -0.15
C PRO A 31 8.41 0.23 -0.22
N PHE A 32 8.79 -0.22 -1.41
CA PHE A 32 9.64 -1.41 -1.60
C PHE A 32 11.14 -1.15 -1.57
N ALA A 33 11.59 0.10 -1.49
CA ALA A 33 12.99 0.39 -1.70
C ALA A 33 13.48 1.62 -0.93
N VAL A 34 14.62 2.09 -1.37
CA VAL A 34 15.31 3.33 -0.97
C VAL A 34 14.38 4.54 -0.94
N TYR A 35 13.32 4.53 -1.74
CA TYR A 35 12.34 5.61 -1.86
C TYR A 35 11.36 5.70 -0.69
N PHE A 36 11.30 4.69 0.18
CA PHE A 36 10.40 4.72 1.34
C PHE A 36 10.63 5.97 2.19
N TYR A 37 11.88 6.26 2.54
CA TYR A 37 12.21 7.40 3.39
C TYR A 37 12.28 8.73 2.63
N SER A 38 12.66 8.70 1.35
CA SER A 38 12.88 9.92 0.57
C SER A 38 11.63 10.44 -0.14
N VAL A 39 10.68 9.57 -0.44
CA VAL A 39 9.47 9.93 -1.20
C VAL A 39 8.20 9.57 -0.42
N TYR A 40 8.02 8.30 -0.10
CA TYR A 40 6.75 7.82 0.47
C TYR A 40 6.47 8.37 1.86
N GLY A 41 7.47 8.34 2.75
CA GLY A 41 7.36 8.88 4.10
C GLY A 41 6.98 10.37 4.11
N PRO A 42 7.71 11.27 3.41
CA PRO A 42 7.35 12.68 3.29
C PRO A 42 5.94 12.92 2.74
N VAL A 43 5.50 12.15 1.74
CA VAL A 43 4.13 12.24 1.20
C VAL A 43 3.12 11.87 2.26
N LEU A 44 3.31 10.73 2.96
CA LEU A 44 2.42 10.35 4.05
C LEU A 44 2.38 11.38 5.18
N GLN A 45 3.53 11.96 5.55
CA GLN A 45 3.60 13.01 6.57
C GLN A 45 2.82 14.25 6.16
N PHE A 46 2.93 14.66 4.90
CA PHE A 46 2.18 15.78 4.36
C PHE A 46 0.66 15.54 4.46
N PHE A 47 0.18 14.38 4.05
CA PHE A 47 -1.25 14.05 4.14
C PHE A 47 -1.70 13.88 5.59
N ALA A 48 -0.90 13.23 6.44
CA ALA A 48 -1.21 13.02 7.86
C ALA A 48 -1.24 14.32 8.67
N SER A 49 -0.51 15.35 8.25
CA SER A 49 -0.53 16.67 8.93
C SER A 49 -1.81 17.46 8.69
N SER A 50 -2.57 17.12 7.67
CA SER A 50 -3.84 17.78 7.33
C SER A 50 -5.01 17.08 8.03
N SER A 51 -5.82 17.82 8.79
CA SER A 51 -7.03 17.30 9.44
C SER A 51 -8.08 16.75 8.45
N TYR A 52 -8.06 17.24 7.20
CA TYR A 52 -8.98 16.78 6.15
C TYR A 52 -8.47 15.57 5.35
N LEU A 53 -7.15 15.36 5.30
CA LEU A 53 -6.52 14.35 4.45
C LEU A 53 -5.86 13.21 5.23
N SER A 54 -5.72 13.32 6.55
CA SER A 54 -5.04 12.33 7.39
C SER A 54 -5.64 10.92 7.25
N TRP A 55 -6.95 10.81 7.09
CA TRP A 55 -7.62 9.53 6.89
C TRP A 55 -7.15 8.77 5.66
N THR A 56 -6.65 9.48 4.64
CA THR A 56 -6.16 8.84 3.41
C THR A 56 -4.89 8.04 3.62
N THR A 57 -4.16 8.32 4.70
CA THR A 57 -2.93 7.60 5.05
C THR A 57 -3.18 6.28 5.77
N GLU A 58 -4.42 6.03 6.20
CA GLU A 58 -4.82 4.80 6.88
C GLU A 58 -4.91 3.61 5.93
N PHE A 59 -4.77 2.41 6.50
CA PHE A 59 -4.98 1.16 5.79
C PHE A 59 -6.46 0.76 5.80
N PHE A 60 -6.94 0.17 4.73
CA PHE A 60 -8.29 -0.42 4.66
C PHE A 60 -8.27 -1.96 4.71
N LEU A 61 -7.11 -2.58 4.59
CA LEU A 61 -6.85 -3.99 4.83
C LEU A 61 -5.69 -4.14 5.82
N PRO A 62 -5.61 -5.22 6.57
CA PRO A 62 -4.45 -5.50 7.43
C PRO A 62 -3.17 -5.58 6.60
N HIS A 63 -2.11 -4.96 7.11
CA HIS A 63 -0.79 -4.95 6.48
C HIS A 63 0.27 -5.59 7.36
N MET A 64 0.16 -5.40 8.67
CA MET A 64 1.11 -5.95 9.65
C MET A 64 0.52 -7.11 10.45
N VAL A 65 -0.79 -7.08 10.70
CA VAL A 65 -1.47 -8.08 11.50
C VAL A 65 -2.02 -9.19 10.60
N PHE A 66 -1.54 -10.39 10.81
CA PHE A 66 -2.02 -11.56 10.06
C PHE A 66 -3.31 -12.09 10.68
N THR A 67 -4.17 -12.65 9.85
CA THR A 67 -5.46 -13.21 10.27
C THR A 67 -5.72 -14.52 9.55
N HIS A 68 -6.50 -15.39 10.19
CA HIS A 68 -6.99 -16.62 9.57
C HIS A 68 -8.34 -16.44 8.85
N ASP A 69 -8.88 -15.21 8.79
CA ASP A 69 -10.14 -14.96 8.11
C ASP A 69 -10.01 -15.25 6.61
N PRO A 70 -10.83 -16.18 6.05
CA PRO A 70 -10.67 -16.65 4.67
C PRO A 70 -10.93 -15.57 3.63
N VAL A 71 -11.74 -14.55 3.95
CA VAL A 71 -12.02 -13.43 3.03
C VAL A 71 -10.79 -12.53 2.92
N ILE A 72 -10.19 -12.18 4.06
CA ILE A 72 -9.00 -11.32 4.10
C ILE A 72 -7.83 -12.05 3.43
N VAL A 73 -7.61 -13.32 3.77
CA VAL A 73 -6.57 -14.16 3.15
C VAL A 73 -6.81 -14.28 1.64
N GLY A 74 -8.05 -14.52 1.21
CA GLY A 74 -8.40 -14.59 -0.22
C GLY A 74 -8.11 -13.30 -0.97
N ILE A 75 -8.41 -12.12 -0.38
CA ILE A 75 -8.06 -10.82 -0.96
C ILE A 75 -6.54 -10.66 -1.03
N SER A 76 -5.80 -11.08 -0.01
CA SER A 76 -4.34 -10.98 0.01
C SER A 76 -3.67 -11.79 -1.10
N TYR A 77 -4.22 -12.97 -1.48
CA TYR A 77 -3.70 -13.72 -2.63
C TYR A 77 -3.80 -12.96 -3.96
N LEU A 78 -4.72 -12.01 -4.11
CA LEU A 78 -4.81 -11.19 -5.32
C LEU A 78 -3.60 -10.26 -5.51
N GLN A 79 -2.73 -10.12 -4.53
CA GLN A 79 -1.44 -9.43 -4.68
C GLN A 79 -0.57 -10.05 -5.79
N VAL A 80 -0.76 -11.33 -6.10
CA VAL A 80 -0.09 -12.00 -7.24
C VAL A 80 -0.36 -11.31 -8.58
N LEU A 81 -1.47 -10.58 -8.70
CA LEU A 81 -1.81 -9.80 -9.89
C LEU A 81 -0.76 -8.72 -10.21
N LEU A 82 0.01 -8.25 -9.23
CA LEU A 82 1.16 -7.38 -9.48
C LEU A 82 2.12 -8.02 -10.50
N ILE A 83 2.51 -9.27 -10.27
CA ILE A 83 3.47 -9.97 -11.14
C ILE A 83 2.83 -10.39 -12.45
N ILE A 84 1.64 -10.97 -12.37
CA ILE A 84 0.93 -11.40 -13.58
C ILE A 84 0.73 -10.21 -14.51
N GLY A 85 0.28 -9.07 -13.97
CA GLY A 85 0.07 -7.85 -14.74
C GLY A 85 1.37 -7.32 -15.35
N LEU A 86 2.48 -7.30 -14.61
CA LEU A 86 3.79 -6.89 -15.13
C LEU A 86 4.30 -7.80 -16.24
N LEU A 87 4.20 -9.11 -16.07
CA LEU A 87 4.60 -10.07 -17.10
C LEU A 87 3.78 -9.87 -18.38
N LEU A 88 2.46 -9.76 -18.26
CA LEU A 88 1.58 -9.51 -19.41
C LEU A 88 1.85 -8.15 -20.05
N PHE A 89 2.17 -7.12 -19.25
CA PHE A 89 2.57 -5.81 -19.77
C PHE A 89 3.83 -5.92 -20.64
N PHE A 90 4.89 -6.60 -20.18
CA PHE A 90 6.09 -6.79 -20.98
C PHE A 90 5.81 -7.58 -22.27
N PHE A 91 5.01 -8.64 -22.20
CA PHE A 91 4.59 -9.38 -23.38
C PHE A 91 3.81 -8.53 -24.39
N ALA A 92 3.03 -7.55 -23.94
CA ALA A 92 2.34 -6.61 -24.82
C ALA A 92 3.28 -5.50 -25.34
N ALA A 93 4.18 -5.00 -24.48
CA ALA A 93 5.07 -3.90 -24.82
C ALA A 93 6.11 -4.29 -25.90
N ILE A 94 6.65 -5.51 -25.84
CA ILE A 94 7.68 -5.98 -26.80
C ILE A 94 7.21 -5.87 -28.26
N PRO A 95 6.05 -6.41 -28.68
CA PRO A 95 5.56 -6.28 -30.04
C PRO A 95 5.34 -4.83 -30.47
N LEU A 96 4.83 -4.00 -29.53
CA LEU A 96 4.56 -2.58 -29.81
C LEU A 96 5.87 -1.82 -30.12
N TYR A 97 6.85 -1.95 -29.24
CA TYR A 97 8.15 -1.28 -29.44
C TYR A 97 8.89 -1.84 -30.65
N TYR A 98 8.87 -3.14 -30.89
CA TYR A 98 9.43 -3.75 -32.08
C TYR A 98 8.80 -3.20 -33.37
N GLY A 99 7.46 -3.11 -33.43
CA GLY A 99 6.75 -2.53 -34.55
C GLY A 99 7.12 -1.06 -34.78
N ARG A 100 7.26 -0.29 -33.70
CA ARG A 100 7.66 1.12 -33.73
C ARG A 100 9.10 1.30 -34.26
N PHE A 101 10.06 0.53 -33.74
CA PHE A 101 11.46 0.62 -34.17
C PHE A 101 11.70 0.13 -35.61
N THR A 102 10.86 -0.81 -36.09
CA THR A 102 10.97 -1.36 -37.44
C THR A 102 10.05 -0.67 -38.47
N ASN A 103 9.36 0.42 -38.07
CA ASN A 103 8.42 1.17 -38.91
C ASN A 103 7.34 0.30 -39.59
N LYS A 104 6.89 -0.78 -38.88
CA LYS A 104 5.88 -1.70 -39.42
C LYS A 104 4.43 -1.21 -39.35
N GLY A 105 4.22 0.05 -38.96
CA GLY A 105 2.88 0.64 -38.86
C GLY A 105 2.12 0.11 -37.62
N VAL A 106 0.81 -0.03 -37.75
CA VAL A 106 -0.09 -0.45 -36.66
C VAL A 106 0.12 -1.93 -36.33
N VAL A 107 0.47 -2.22 -35.10
CA VAL A 107 0.59 -3.61 -34.60
C VAL A 107 -0.82 -4.20 -34.45
N GLN A 108 -1.09 -5.31 -35.11
CA GLN A 108 -2.42 -5.95 -35.14
C GLN A 108 -2.36 -7.45 -34.82
N PHE A 109 -1.32 -7.93 -34.18
CA PHE A 109 -1.16 -9.34 -33.81
C PHE A 109 -1.06 -9.53 -32.29
N SER A 110 -1.15 -10.78 -31.82
CA SER A 110 -1.17 -11.10 -30.39
C SER A 110 -2.35 -10.43 -29.67
N PHE A 111 -2.12 -9.79 -28.54
CA PHE A 111 -3.16 -9.06 -27.79
C PHE A 111 -3.81 -7.95 -28.62
N TYR A 112 -3.03 -7.29 -29.48
CA TYR A 112 -3.51 -6.19 -30.34
C TYR A 112 -4.48 -6.63 -31.43
N ALA A 113 -4.61 -7.93 -31.69
CA ALA A 113 -5.64 -8.45 -32.56
C ALA A 113 -7.07 -8.30 -31.99
N LYS A 114 -7.22 -8.17 -30.68
CA LYS A 114 -8.52 -8.10 -29.98
C LYS A 114 -8.73 -6.79 -29.23
N ILE A 115 -7.66 -6.24 -28.62
CA ILE A 115 -7.72 -5.02 -27.81
C ILE A 115 -6.62 -4.05 -28.24
N ARG A 116 -6.96 -2.74 -28.27
CA ARG A 116 -6.06 -1.71 -28.79
C ARG A 116 -5.00 -1.28 -27.79
N HIS A 117 -5.31 -1.32 -26.48
CA HIS A 117 -4.45 -0.84 -25.41
C HIS A 117 -4.21 -1.91 -24.33
N PRO A 118 -3.66 -3.09 -24.70
CA PRO A 118 -3.39 -4.16 -23.74
C PRO A 118 -2.37 -3.74 -22.66
N GLN A 119 -1.43 -2.87 -23.00
CA GLN A 119 -0.43 -2.34 -22.08
C GLN A 119 -1.07 -1.60 -20.89
N TYR A 120 -2.08 -0.76 -21.13
CA TYR A 120 -2.79 -0.06 -20.05
C TYR A 120 -3.65 -1.00 -19.21
N LEU A 121 -4.29 -1.99 -19.84
CA LEU A 121 -5.05 -3.01 -19.12
C LEU A 121 -4.15 -3.81 -18.17
N PHE A 122 -2.99 -4.23 -18.66
CA PHE A 122 -2.08 -5.05 -17.85
C PHE A 122 -1.39 -4.25 -16.75
N LEU A 123 -1.09 -2.97 -16.99
CA LEU A 123 -0.66 -2.06 -15.93
C LEU A 123 -1.76 -1.83 -14.89
N ALA A 124 -3.03 -1.74 -15.30
CA ALA A 124 -4.15 -1.64 -14.38
C ALA A 124 -4.27 -2.90 -13.49
N ILE A 125 -4.11 -4.10 -14.06
CA ILE A 125 -4.08 -5.35 -13.30
C ILE A 125 -2.92 -5.38 -12.31
N SER A 126 -1.73 -4.99 -12.75
CA SER A 126 -0.55 -4.89 -11.90
C SER A 126 -0.72 -3.86 -10.77
N GLY A 127 -1.25 -2.68 -11.11
CA GLY A 127 -1.54 -1.63 -10.14
C GLY A 127 -2.56 -2.05 -9.08
N PHE A 128 -3.55 -2.89 -9.45
CA PHE A 128 -4.47 -3.47 -8.48
C PHE A 128 -3.77 -4.42 -7.51
N GLY A 129 -2.89 -5.28 -8.00
CA GLY A 129 -2.06 -6.12 -7.12
C GLY A 129 -1.18 -5.29 -6.18
N LEU A 130 -0.60 -4.20 -6.68
CA LEU A 130 0.21 -3.28 -5.88
C LEU A 130 -0.63 -2.52 -4.84
N LEU A 131 -1.85 -2.10 -5.18
CA LEU A 131 -2.80 -1.51 -4.24
C LEU A 131 -3.09 -2.45 -3.06
N LEU A 132 -3.28 -3.75 -3.31
CA LEU A 132 -3.52 -4.74 -2.26
C LEU A 132 -2.26 -5.03 -1.44
N TYR A 133 -1.09 -4.78 -1.99
CA TYR A 133 0.18 -4.88 -1.27
C TYR A 133 0.37 -3.73 -0.27
N TRP A 134 -0.06 -2.51 -0.63
CA TRP A 134 -0.04 -1.32 0.21
C TRP A 134 -1.46 -0.73 0.29
N PRO A 135 -2.38 -1.37 1.03
CA PRO A 135 -3.80 -1.06 0.95
C PRO A 135 -4.18 0.20 1.76
N ARG A 136 -3.58 1.35 1.42
CA ARG A 136 -3.93 2.66 1.97
C ARG A 136 -4.96 3.37 1.11
N PHE A 137 -5.83 4.16 1.74
CA PHE A 137 -6.82 4.94 0.99
C PHE A 137 -6.20 5.88 -0.05
N ILE A 138 -5.05 6.50 0.25
CA ILE A 138 -4.34 7.35 -0.72
C ILE A 138 -3.94 6.56 -1.97
N ILE A 139 -3.45 5.33 -1.81
CA ILE A 139 -3.08 4.46 -2.94
C ILE A 139 -4.31 4.05 -3.74
N LEU A 140 -5.45 3.79 -3.07
CA LEU A 140 -6.72 3.52 -3.75
C LEU A 140 -7.18 4.72 -4.59
N ILE A 141 -7.13 5.94 -4.03
CA ILE A 141 -7.48 7.17 -4.72
C ILE A 141 -6.60 7.36 -5.96
N MET A 142 -5.29 7.20 -5.81
CA MET A 142 -4.32 7.29 -6.91
C MET A 142 -4.60 6.22 -7.97
N TYR A 143 -4.84 4.99 -7.58
CA TYR A 143 -5.16 3.89 -8.50
C TYR A 143 -6.41 4.18 -9.34
N VAL A 144 -7.51 4.63 -8.73
CA VAL A 144 -8.72 5.00 -9.46
C VAL A 144 -8.44 6.17 -10.41
N THR A 145 -7.69 7.17 -9.98
CA THR A 145 -7.27 8.30 -10.82
C THR A 145 -6.46 7.82 -12.04
N MET A 146 -5.50 6.93 -11.81
CA MET A 146 -4.67 6.32 -12.85
C MET A 146 -5.52 5.64 -13.94
N LEU A 147 -6.55 4.87 -13.54
CA LEU A 147 -7.43 4.22 -14.51
C LEU A 147 -8.12 5.23 -15.46
N PHE A 148 -8.58 6.36 -14.92
CA PHE A 148 -9.17 7.42 -15.74
C PHE A 148 -8.13 8.13 -16.60
N VAL A 149 -6.92 8.35 -16.09
CA VAL A 149 -5.80 8.92 -16.86
C VAL A 149 -5.41 7.98 -18.01
N TYR A 150 -5.34 6.67 -17.78
CA TYR A 150 -5.09 5.70 -18.86
C TYR A 150 -6.16 5.75 -19.94
N TYR A 151 -7.42 5.87 -19.56
CA TYR A 151 -8.50 6.07 -20.55
C TYR A 151 -8.28 7.34 -21.39
N LEU A 152 -7.94 8.47 -20.76
CA LEU A 152 -7.68 9.73 -21.47
C LEU A 152 -6.47 9.62 -22.40
N LEU A 153 -5.39 8.96 -21.96
CA LEU A 153 -4.21 8.72 -22.79
C LEU A 153 -4.53 7.82 -23.98
N ALA A 154 -5.25 6.73 -23.78
CA ALA A 154 -5.69 5.85 -24.84
C ALA A 154 -6.53 6.61 -25.88
N ARG A 155 -7.47 7.46 -25.44
CA ARG A 155 -8.26 8.33 -26.33
C ARG A 155 -7.39 9.30 -27.13
N ASN A 156 -6.37 9.88 -26.49
CA ASN A 156 -5.43 10.77 -27.16
C ASN A 156 -4.56 10.04 -28.18
N GLU A 157 -4.07 8.84 -27.85
CA GLU A 157 -3.33 7.98 -28.78
C GLU A 157 -4.18 7.58 -29.98
N GLU A 158 -5.44 7.18 -29.78
CA GLU A 158 -6.37 6.86 -30.88
C GLU A 158 -6.64 8.07 -31.78
N TRP A 159 -6.78 9.26 -31.19
CA TRP A 159 -6.96 10.49 -31.96
C TRP A 159 -5.73 10.78 -32.83
N ARG A 160 -4.52 10.67 -32.31
CA ARG A 160 -3.27 10.85 -33.06
C ARG A 160 -3.14 9.82 -34.19
N MET A 161 -3.36 8.53 -33.88
CA MET A 161 -3.27 7.46 -34.86
C MET A 161 -4.25 7.63 -36.05
N LYS A 162 -5.45 8.16 -35.82
CA LYS A 162 -6.39 8.51 -36.89
C LYS A 162 -5.86 9.60 -37.79
N GLN A 163 -5.05 10.54 -37.28
CA GLN A 163 -4.43 11.59 -38.10
C GLN A 163 -3.20 11.06 -38.86
N GLU A 164 -2.42 10.19 -38.27
CA GLU A 164 -1.19 9.65 -38.86
C GLU A 164 -1.46 8.57 -39.92
N VAL A 165 -2.46 7.71 -39.72
CA VAL A 165 -2.76 6.55 -40.58
C VAL A 165 -4.27 6.46 -40.82
N PRO A 166 -4.87 7.44 -41.51
CA PRO A 166 -6.31 7.46 -41.76
C PRO A 166 -6.76 6.23 -42.56
N GLY A 167 -7.97 5.76 -42.34
CA GLY A 167 -8.54 4.57 -42.95
C GLY A 167 -8.05 3.24 -42.40
N VAL A 168 -6.75 3.05 -42.26
CA VAL A 168 -6.18 1.80 -41.66
C VAL A 168 -6.55 1.69 -40.19
N TYR A 169 -6.33 2.77 -39.44
CA TYR A 169 -6.61 2.78 -38.02
C TYR A 169 -8.12 2.80 -37.73
N GLU A 170 -8.93 3.44 -38.57
CA GLU A 170 -10.38 3.39 -38.44
C GLU A 170 -10.94 1.98 -38.62
N ASN A 171 -10.40 1.22 -39.59
CA ASN A 171 -10.78 -0.17 -39.79
C ASN A 171 -10.34 -1.05 -38.59
N TYR A 172 -9.17 -0.76 -38.03
CA TYR A 172 -8.66 -1.45 -36.79
C TYR A 172 -9.60 -1.21 -35.62
N ILE A 173 -10.07 0.04 -35.40
CA ILE A 173 -11.02 0.36 -34.33
C ILE A 173 -12.34 -0.40 -34.47
N LYS A 174 -12.85 -0.57 -35.69
CA LYS A 174 -14.11 -1.29 -35.94
C LYS A 174 -14.04 -2.78 -35.52
N ASN A 175 -12.85 -3.37 -35.60
CA ASN A 175 -12.63 -4.81 -35.36
C ASN A 175 -12.05 -5.12 -33.96
N THR A 176 -11.72 -4.11 -33.17
CA THR A 176 -11.06 -4.28 -31.87
C THR A 176 -11.71 -3.42 -30.79
N SER A 177 -11.60 -3.87 -29.55
CA SER A 177 -12.06 -3.13 -28.37
C SER A 177 -10.94 -2.28 -27.77
N MET A 178 -11.26 -1.24 -27.00
CA MET A 178 -10.25 -0.38 -26.38
C MET A 178 -9.42 -1.15 -25.33
N PHE A 179 -10.07 -1.70 -24.30
CA PHE A 179 -9.41 -2.42 -23.21
C PHE A 179 -9.94 -3.85 -23.02
N LEU A 180 -11.24 -4.03 -23.08
CA LEU A 180 -11.88 -5.33 -22.83
C LEU A 180 -12.72 -5.74 -24.04
N PRO A 181 -12.67 -7.00 -24.46
CA PRO A 181 -13.51 -7.50 -25.55
C PRO A 181 -14.99 -7.17 -25.31
N GLY A 182 -15.65 -6.61 -26.34
CA GLY A 182 -17.05 -6.19 -26.29
C GLY A 182 -17.33 -4.90 -25.53
N GLU A 183 -16.32 -4.25 -24.99
CA GLU A 183 -16.37 -2.92 -24.32
C GLU A 183 -17.47 -2.80 -23.24
N PRO A 184 -17.54 -3.72 -22.25
CA PRO A 184 -18.60 -3.67 -21.26
C PRO A 184 -18.60 -2.37 -20.45
N VAL A 185 -17.42 -1.83 -20.11
CA VAL A 185 -17.27 -0.57 -19.36
C VAL A 185 -17.81 0.61 -20.19
N GLY A 186 -17.52 0.65 -21.48
CA GLY A 186 -18.04 1.69 -22.39
C GLY A 186 -19.57 1.64 -22.51
N LYS A 187 -20.14 0.43 -22.53
CA LYS A 187 -21.62 0.25 -22.58
C LYS A 187 -22.27 0.75 -21.29
N VAL A 188 -21.72 0.39 -20.12
CA VAL A 188 -22.19 0.87 -18.82
C VAL A 188 -22.06 2.39 -18.71
N TYR A 189 -20.91 2.94 -19.11
CA TYR A 189 -20.72 4.39 -19.14
C TYR A 189 -21.76 5.10 -20.01
N ASN A 190 -21.99 4.63 -21.23
CA ASN A 190 -22.95 5.23 -22.14
C ASN A 190 -24.38 5.12 -21.60
N LEU A 191 -24.74 4.03 -20.94
CA LEU A 191 -26.05 3.87 -20.31
C LEU A 191 -26.26 4.87 -19.16
N LEU A 192 -25.26 5.06 -18.30
CA LEU A 192 -25.39 5.88 -17.10
C LEU A 192 -25.12 7.38 -17.36
N PHE A 193 -24.15 7.70 -18.22
CA PHE A 193 -23.61 9.05 -18.40
C PHE A 193 -23.63 9.55 -19.83
N GLY A 194 -23.99 8.72 -20.83
CA GLY A 194 -23.96 9.06 -22.25
C GLY A 194 -24.90 10.20 -22.66
N TRP A 195 -25.90 10.48 -21.84
CA TRP A 195 -26.86 11.61 -22.03
C TRP A 195 -26.29 12.94 -21.52
N MET A 196 -25.23 12.95 -20.71
CA MET A 196 -24.65 14.18 -20.14
C MET A 196 -23.92 14.99 -21.22
N ARG A 197 -24.13 16.29 -21.22
CA ARG A 197 -23.45 17.25 -22.10
C ARG A 197 -22.88 18.40 -21.28
N PRO A 198 -21.63 18.83 -21.53
CA PRO A 198 -20.64 18.26 -22.45
C PRO A 198 -20.09 16.91 -21.97
N ALA A 199 -19.52 16.10 -22.87
CA ALA A 199 -19.05 14.75 -22.56
C ALA A 199 -17.99 14.69 -21.45
N TRP A 200 -17.13 15.71 -21.33
CA TRP A 200 -16.15 15.79 -20.24
C TRP A 200 -16.80 15.85 -18.86
N PHE A 201 -17.99 16.49 -18.76
CA PHE A 201 -18.73 16.55 -17.49
C PHE A 201 -19.26 15.17 -17.10
N GLY A 202 -19.78 14.40 -18.05
CA GLY A 202 -20.18 13.01 -17.80
C GLY A 202 -19.00 12.14 -17.32
N LEU A 203 -17.81 12.32 -17.92
CA LEU A 203 -16.62 11.62 -17.50
C LEU A 203 -16.16 12.04 -16.08
N PHE A 204 -16.23 13.32 -15.76
CA PHE A 204 -15.90 13.85 -14.43
C PHE A 204 -16.86 13.29 -13.37
N VAL A 205 -18.16 13.26 -13.64
CA VAL A 205 -19.17 12.68 -12.75
C VAL A 205 -18.91 11.18 -12.55
N ALA A 206 -18.61 10.45 -13.63
CA ALA A 206 -18.26 9.04 -13.58
C ALA A 206 -17.01 8.80 -12.69
N TYR A 207 -15.99 9.65 -12.84
CA TYR A 207 -14.80 9.60 -11.99
C TYR A 207 -15.14 9.80 -10.51
N CYS A 208 -15.85 10.88 -10.18
CA CYS A 208 -16.23 11.18 -8.80
C CYS A 208 -17.08 10.06 -8.17
N LEU A 209 -18.04 9.51 -8.95
CA LEU A 209 -18.87 8.40 -8.47
C LEU A 209 -18.04 7.12 -8.28
N THR A 210 -17.16 6.78 -9.21
CA THR A 210 -16.28 5.62 -9.08
C THR A 210 -15.38 5.76 -7.86
N LEU A 211 -14.82 6.94 -7.63
CA LEU A 211 -13.99 7.22 -6.47
C LEU A 211 -14.78 7.07 -5.17
N LEU A 212 -15.97 7.66 -5.10
CA LEU A 212 -16.87 7.56 -3.94
C LEU A 212 -17.20 6.09 -3.62
N LEU A 213 -17.62 5.32 -4.63
CA LEU A 213 -17.96 3.92 -4.47
C LEU A 213 -16.76 3.07 -4.04
N SER A 214 -15.58 3.33 -4.62
CA SER A 214 -14.35 2.61 -4.26
C SER A 214 -13.92 2.89 -2.83
N VAL A 215 -13.97 4.15 -2.41
CA VAL A 215 -13.66 4.55 -1.02
C VAL A 215 -14.70 3.98 -0.05
N SER A 216 -15.99 4.03 -0.39
CA SER A 216 -17.04 3.45 0.44
C SER A 216 -16.89 1.93 0.60
N LEU A 217 -16.55 1.23 -0.48
CA LEU A 217 -16.26 -0.21 -0.43
C LEU A 217 -15.05 -0.50 0.47
N ALA A 218 -13.97 0.27 0.31
CA ALA A 218 -12.77 0.12 1.13
C ALA A 218 -13.04 0.42 2.61
N MET A 219 -13.91 1.40 2.91
CA MET A 219 -14.38 1.65 4.28
C MET A 219 -15.16 0.44 4.83
N GLY A 220 -16.04 -0.15 4.04
CA GLY A 220 -16.76 -1.37 4.43
C GLY A 220 -15.81 -2.54 4.70
N ILE A 221 -14.79 -2.73 3.84
CA ILE A 221 -13.75 -3.73 4.03
C ILE A 221 -12.98 -3.45 5.34
N ARG A 222 -12.63 -2.18 5.61
CA ARG A 222 -11.94 -1.82 6.85
C ARG A 222 -12.76 -2.18 8.09
N VAL A 223 -14.03 -1.82 8.11
CA VAL A 223 -14.93 -2.16 9.24
C VAL A 223 -14.96 -3.67 9.44
N TYR A 224 -15.09 -4.43 8.35
CA TYR A 224 -15.08 -5.88 8.41
C TYR A 224 -13.75 -6.40 8.97
N THR A 225 -12.61 -5.91 8.48
CA THR A 225 -11.28 -6.39 8.88
C THR A 225 -10.94 -6.02 10.32
N VAL A 226 -11.30 -4.82 10.78
CA VAL A 226 -11.13 -4.43 12.20
C VAL A 226 -11.93 -5.35 13.12
N GLY A 227 -13.15 -5.71 12.73
CA GLY A 227 -13.97 -6.66 13.49
C GLY A 227 -13.45 -8.10 13.52
N LYS A 228 -12.41 -8.42 12.73
CA LYS A 228 -11.75 -9.75 12.69
C LYS A 228 -10.40 -9.76 13.40
N LEU A 229 -9.95 -8.63 13.93
CA LEU A 229 -8.71 -8.58 14.71
C LEU A 229 -8.88 -9.32 16.03
N GLN A 230 -7.89 -10.12 16.37
CA GLN A 230 -7.86 -10.83 17.65
C GLN A 230 -7.27 -9.90 18.73
N THR A 231 -8.12 -9.05 19.29
CA THR A 231 -7.76 -8.13 20.35
C THR A 231 -8.00 -8.76 21.72
N MET A 232 -7.11 -8.49 22.67
CA MET A 232 -7.17 -8.99 24.05
C MET A 232 -7.10 -7.81 25.01
N PRO A 233 -8.22 -7.34 25.54
CA PRO A 233 -8.22 -6.27 26.53
C PRO A 233 -7.68 -6.75 27.89
N ALA A 234 -6.78 -5.98 28.48
CA ALA A 234 -6.21 -6.19 29.79
C ALA A 234 -6.12 -4.86 30.55
N GLY A 235 -7.12 -4.57 31.37
CA GLY A 235 -7.23 -3.28 32.05
C GLY A 235 -7.40 -2.11 31.08
N ALA A 236 -6.47 -1.15 31.11
CA ALA A 236 -6.49 0.02 30.23
C ALA A 236 -5.82 -0.21 28.87
N ILE A 237 -5.19 -1.38 28.65
CA ILE A 237 -4.42 -1.68 27.44
C ILE A 237 -5.08 -2.82 26.68
N THR A 238 -5.18 -2.67 25.37
CA THR A 238 -5.58 -3.75 24.47
C THR A 238 -4.33 -4.32 23.79
N PHE A 239 -4.13 -5.63 23.89
CA PHE A 239 -3.06 -6.34 23.23
C PHE A 239 -3.53 -6.89 21.89
N LEU A 240 -2.65 -6.83 20.90
CA LEU A 240 -2.87 -7.32 19.53
C LEU A 240 -1.63 -8.08 19.08
N SER A 241 -1.73 -9.39 18.99
CA SER A 241 -0.66 -10.19 18.39
C SER A 241 -0.67 -10.02 16.88
N VAL A 242 0.50 -9.76 16.31
CA VAL A 242 0.68 -9.62 14.85
C VAL A 242 0.45 -10.94 14.14
N PHE A 243 0.83 -12.05 14.77
CA PHE A 243 0.51 -13.40 14.29
C PHE A 243 -0.60 -14.02 15.12
N PRO A 244 -1.56 -14.72 14.50
CA PRO A 244 -2.61 -15.40 15.23
C PRO A 244 -2.00 -16.47 16.17
N ARG A 245 -2.36 -16.40 17.44
CA ARG A 245 -1.91 -17.31 18.49
C ARG A 245 -3.05 -17.70 19.42
N PRO A 246 -2.92 -18.80 20.17
CA PRO A 246 -3.82 -19.12 21.27
C PRO A 246 -3.86 -17.97 22.28
N ALA A 247 -5.08 -17.61 22.70
CA ALA A 247 -5.28 -16.45 23.57
C ALA A 247 -4.69 -16.65 24.98
N ASP A 248 -4.54 -17.89 25.44
CA ASP A 248 -3.93 -18.28 26.70
C ASP A 248 -2.42 -18.03 26.70
N GLU A 249 -1.69 -18.40 25.63
CA GLU A 249 -0.25 -18.10 25.50
C GLU A 249 0.01 -16.60 25.52
N VAL A 250 -0.76 -15.84 24.74
CA VAL A 250 -0.60 -14.38 24.70
C VAL A 250 -0.94 -13.75 26.05
N ARG A 251 -1.94 -14.31 26.76
CA ARG A 251 -2.32 -13.81 28.09
C ARG A 251 -1.21 -13.97 29.09
N GLU A 252 -0.54 -15.10 29.11
CA GLU A 252 0.56 -15.37 30.02
C GLU A 252 1.71 -14.38 29.80
N LEU A 253 2.11 -14.19 28.54
CA LEU A 253 3.14 -13.23 28.17
C LEU A 253 2.81 -11.78 28.59
N TYR A 254 1.63 -11.28 28.25
CA TYR A 254 1.31 -9.89 28.57
C TYR A 254 1.12 -9.67 30.08
N GLN A 255 0.67 -10.68 30.84
CA GLN A 255 0.58 -10.57 32.30
C GLN A 255 1.96 -10.40 32.93
N THR A 256 2.96 -11.13 32.46
CA THR A 256 4.34 -10.93 32.83
C THR A 256 4.82 -9.51 32.61
N VAL A 257 4.58 -9.00 31.40
CA VAL A 257 5.00 -7.65 31.02
C VAL A 257 4.34 -6.57 31.89
N ILE A 258 3.01 -6.60 32.03
CA ILE A 258 2.31 -5.54 32.80
C ILE A 258 2.58 -5.61 34.31
N SER A 259 3.00 -6.76 34.83
CA SER A 259 3.39 -6.92 36.23
C SER A 259 4.87 -6.65 36.50
N SER A 260 5.70 -6.46 35.48
CA SER A 260 7.13 -6.17 35.64
C SER A 260 7.38 -4.79 36.29
N GLU A 261 8.47 -4.70 37.04
CA GLU A 261 8.88 -3.42 37.66
C GLU A 261 9.22 -2.36 36.61
N GLU A 262 9.80 -2.78 35.48
CA GLU A 262 10.20 -1.93 34.37
C GLU A 262 8.98 -1.28 33.72
N PHE A 263 7.92 -2.04 33.48
CA PHE A 263 6.67 -1.53 32.92
C PHE A 263 5.99 -0.55 33.89
N GLN A 264 5.90 -0.94 35.17
CA GLN A 264 5.29 -0.10 36.21
C GLN A 264 6.04 1.23 36.37
N LYS A 265 7.38 1.19 36.30
CA LYS A 265 8.21 2.39 36.33
C LYS A 265 7.94 3.28 35.12
N ALA A 266 7.90 2.72 33.90
CA ALA A 266 7.61 3.48 32.69
C ALA A 266 6.24 4.16 32.75
N VAL A 267 5.22 3.45 33.25
CA VAL A 267 3.88 4.03 33.47
C VAL A 267 3.89 5.15 34.51
N ALA A 268 4.66 4.98 35.60
CA ALA A 268 4.82 6.02 36.63
C ALA A 268 5.55 7.27 36.11
N GLU A 269 6.43 7.12 35.14
CA GLU A 269 7.13 8.21 34.44
C GLU A 269 6.25 8.91 33.39
N GLY A 270 5.01 8.46 33.21
CA GLY A 270 4.01 9.10 32.33
C GLY A 270 3.86 8.49 30.94
N GLU A 271 4.47 7.32 30.70
CA GLU A 271 4.32 6.56 29.46
C GLU A 271 2.95 5.86 29.40
N GLN A 272 1.91 6.61 29.02
CA GLN A 272 0.56 6.07 28.93
C GLN A 272 0.34 5.45 27.54
N ALA A 273 -0.01 4.16 27.52
CA ALA A 273 -0.42 3.43 26.33
C ALA A 273 -1.80 2.81 26.54
N ASN A 274 -2.55 2.68 25.46
CA ASN A 274 -3.84 1.99 25.45
C ASN A 274 -3.91 0.86 24.41
N LEU A 275 -2.85 0.69 23.60
CA LEU A 275 -2.68 -0.39 22.63
C LEU A 275 -1.26 -0.94 22.77
N ALA A 276 -1.10 -2.26 22.65
CA ALA A 276 0.20 -2.90 22.56
C ALA A 276 0.19 -3.95 21.45
N TYR A 277 1.12 -3.84 20.52
CA TYR A 277 1.38 -4.86 19.51
C TYR A 277 2.39 -5.85 20.05
N ILE A 278 2.18 -7.15 19.75
CA ILE A 278 3.10 -8.22 20.07
C ILE A 278 3.68 -8.76 18.77
N PHE A 279 5.00 -8.66 18.62
CA PHE A 279 5.76 -9.13 17.47
C PHE A 279 6.77 -10.17 17.90
N PRO A 280 7.15 -11.13 17.05
CA PRO A 280 8.40 -11.85 17.22
C PRO A 280 9.59 -10.89 17.25
N GLY A 281 10.60 -11.17 18.08
CA GLY A 281 11.75 -10.28 18.28
C GLY A 281 12.54 -9.96 17.00
N ASP A 282 12.58 -10.90 16.05
CA ASP A 282 13.22 -10.76 14.76
C ASP A 282 12.35 -10.05 13.69
N PHE A 283 11.12 -9.63 14.05
CA PHE A 283 10.22 -8.96 13.14
C PHE A 283 10.72 -7.56 12.82
N PHE A 284 11.42 -7.47 11.74
CA PHE A 284 12.32 -6.37 11.38
C PHE A 284 11.64 -5.07 10.90
N LEU A 285 10.45 -5.17 10.28
CA LEU A 285 9.77 -4.02 9.68
C LEU A 285 9.47 -2.90 10.68
N THR A 286 9.23 -3.26 11.93
CA THR A 286 8.86 -2.31 12.98
C THR A 286 10.01 -1.38 13.35
N ALA A 287 11.23 -1.89 13.39
CA ALA A 287 12.41 -1.15 13.80
C ALA A 287 12.84 -0.10 12.77
N LEU A 288 12.80 -0.44 11.50
CA LEU A 288 13.29 0.44 10.43
C LEU A 288 12.39 1.63 10.15
N VAL A 289 11.10 1.46 10.33
CA VAL A 289 10.11 2.47 9.96
C VAL A 289 10.00 3.56 11.02
N THR A 290 10.30 3.23 12.27
CA THR A 290 10.03 4.06 13.44
C THR A 290 11.27 4.65 14.12
N ASP A 291 12.46 4.10 13.87
CA ASP A 291 13.67 4.43 14.62
C ASP A 291 14.60 5.40 13.87
N LYS A 292 14.37 6.71 14.01
CA LYS A 292 15.27 7.73 13.45
C LYS A 292 16.62 7.82 14.18
N ALA A 293 16.67 7.45 15.43
CA ALA A 293 17.88 7.52 16.24
C ALA A 293 18.75 6.26 16.13
N ARG A 294 18.28 5.25 15.39
CA ARG A 294 18.96 3.95 15.18
C ARG A 294 19.24 3.11 16.43
N ARG A 295 18.84 3.54 17.60
CA ARG A 295 19.07 2.77 18.85
C ARG A 295 18.42 1.40 18.80
N PHE A 296 17.18 1.38 18.34
CA PHE A 296 16.42 0.17 18.20
C PHE A 296 16.95 -0.73 17.07
N SER A 297 17.33 -0.11 15.94
CA SER A 297 17.97 -0.82 14.84
C SER A 297 19.32 -1.42 15.26
N ASP A 298 20.09 -0.69 16.05
CA ASP A 298 21.39 -1.15 16.53
C ASP A 298 21.23 -2.29 17.55
N ASP A 299 20.26 -2.23 18.44
CA ASP A 299 19.92 -3.30 19.37
C ASP A 299 19.45 -4.58 18.64
N ILE A 300 18.57 -4.45 17.64
CA ILE A 300 18.17 -5.60 16.83
C ILE A 300 19.35 -6.20 16.08
N ILE A 301 20.24 -5.38 15.51
CA ILE A 301 21.41 -5.86 14.78
C ILE A 301 22.37 -6.60 15.74
N GLU A 302 22.47 -6.16 16.98
CA GLU A 302 23.30 -6.83 17.98
C GLU A 302 22.73 -8.19 18.34
N ARG A 303 21.43 -8.31 18.54
CA ARG A 303 20.75 -9.57 18.89
C ARG A 303 20.54 -10.51 17.71
N PHE A 304 20.24 -9.94 16.54
CA PHE A 304 19.93 -10.68 15.32
C PHE A 304 20.84 -10.21 14.17
N PRO A 305 22.12 -10.59 14.17
CA PRO A 305 23.11 -10.10 13.20
C PRO A 305 22.78 -10.47 11.75
N GLU A 306 22.01 -11.53 11.51
CA GLU A 306 21.48 -11.90 10.19
C GLU A 306 20.61 -10.82 9.56
N VAL A 307 19.95 -10.00 10.37
CA VAL A 307 19.17 -8.84 9.92
C VAL A 307 20.06 -7.80 9.24
N LEU A 308 21.31 -7.64 9.73
CA LEU A 308 22.27 -6.74 9.11
C LEU A 308 22.69 -7.22 7.70
N GLU A 309 22.81 -8.53 7.48
CA GLU A 309 23.09 -9.06 6.15
C GLU A 309 21.99 -8.74 5.15
N TRP A 310 20.74 -8.78 5.57
CA TRP A 310 19.61 -8.36 4.76
C TRP A 310 19.73 -6.89 4.35
N HIS A 311 20.25 -6.02 5.22
CA HIS A 311 20.37 -4.59 4.96
C HIS A 311 21.60 -4.20 4.17
N LYS A 312 22.77 -4.71 4.55
CA LYS A 312 24.03 -4.42 3.84
C LYS A 312 23.97 -4.72 2.34
N HIS A 313 23.14 -5.69 1.98
CA HIS A 313 23.03 -6.14 0.61
C HIS A 313 21.88 -5.52 -0.19
N LYS A 314 21.11 -4.58 0.33
CA LYS A 314 20.00 -3.95 -0.40
C LYS A 314 20.43 -3.34 -1.74
N PHE A 315 21.66 -2.86 -1.82
CA PHE A 315 22.17 -2.13 -2.99
C PHE A 315 23.12 -2.91 -3.88
N SER A 316 23.71 -4.01 -3.42
CA SER A 316 24.78 -4.71 -4.14
C SER A 316 24.34 -5.96 -4.93
N GLY A 317 23.10 -6.38 -4.80
CA GLY A 317 22.65 -7.68 -5.32
C GLY A 317 21.91 -7.67 -6.66
N GLY A 318 21.64 -6.52 -7.25
CA GLY A 318 20.96 -6.39 -8.55
C GLY A 318 19.56 -7.02 -8.60
N LEU A 319 19.03 -7.17 -9.82
CA LEU A 319 17.69 -7.76 -10.08
C LEU A 319 17.53 -9.18 -9.53
N GLY A 320 18.58 -10.00 -9.55
CA GLY A 320 18.52 -11.38 -9.06
C GLY A 320 18.22 -11.48 -7.56
N LYS A 321 18.66 -10.49 -6.78
CA LYS A 321 18.34 -10.42 -5.35
C LYS A 321 16.92 -9.92 -5.09
N PHE A 322 16.47 -8.95 -5.87
CA PHE A 322 15.07 -8.51 -5.85
C PHE A 322 14.13 -9.70 -6.09
N PHE A 323 14.39 -10.52 -7.11
CA PHE A 323 13.61 -11.72 -7.40
C PHE A 323 13.69 -12.77 -6.30
N ARG A 324 14.82 -12.93 -5.61
CA ARG A 324 14.98 -13.86 -4.50
C ARG A 324 14.19 -13.42 -3.27
N ILE A 325 14.29 -12.14 -2.90
CA ILE A 325 13.52 -11.53 -1.81
C ILE A 325 12.03 -11.66 -2.10
N TYR A 326 11.64 -11.35 -3.33
CA TYR A 326 10.27 -11.44 -3.78
C TYR A 326 9.76 -12.89 -3.82
N HIS A 327 10.57 -13.83 -4.29
CA HIS A 327 10.25 -15.27 -4.25
C HIS A 327 10.06 -15.76 -2.81
N ASN A 328 10.96 -15.43 -1.90
CA ASN A 328 10.83 -15.78 -0.49
C ASN A 328 9.57 -15.17 0.14
N PHE A 329 9.25 -13.95 -0.21
CA PHE A 329 8.04 -13.28 0.24
C PHE A 329 6.76 -13.96 -0.28
N LEU A 330 6.72 -14.40 -1.54
CA LEU A 330 5.56 -15.08 -2.14
C LEU A 330 5.42 -16.54 -1.70
N THR A 331 6.54 -17.24 -1.51
CA THR A 331 6.54 -18.67 -1.23
C THR A 331 6.53 -18.99 0.26
N LYS A 332 6.83 -18.00 1.11
CA LYS A 332 6.94 -18.15 2.57
C LYS A 332 6.14 -17.10 3.35
N PRO A 333 4.90 -16.72 2.96
CA PRO A 333 4.12 -15.78 3.74
C PRO A 333 3.78 -16.29 5.16
N GLY A 334 3.95 -17.60 5.41
CA GLY A 334 3.76 -18.23 6.71
C GLY A 334 4.96 -19.04 7.23
N ASN A 335 6.07 -19.08 6.48
CA ASN A 335 7.30 -19.79 6.81
C ASN A 335 8.50 -18.82 6.91
N MET A 336 8.31 -17.57 7.29
CA MET A 336 9.37 -16.91 8.02
C MET A 336 9.56 -17.78 9.26
N GLU A 337 10.72 -18.41 9.40
CA GLU A 337 11.16 -18.94 10.68
C GLU A 337 11.27 -17.70 11.57
N THR A 338 10.15 -17.29 12.13
CA THR A 338 10.10 -16.23 13.12
C THR A 338 10.67 -16.85 14.38
N ASN A 339 11.72 -16.27 14.88
CA ASN A 339 12.25 -16.66 16.19
C ASN A 339 11.26 -16.15 17.25
N TYR A 340 10.44 -17.04 17.77
CA TYR A 340 9.51 -16.77 18.87
C TYR A 340 10.18 -16.86 20.24
N ASP A 341 11.49 -17.08 20.32
CA ASP A 341 12.22 -17.12 21.60
C ASP A 341 12.21 -15.74 22.27
N VAL A 342 12.09 -14.68 21.48
CA VAL A 342 11.94 -13.31 21.98
C VAL A 342 10.66 -12.70 21.43
N GLU A 343 9.85 -12.16 22.32
CA GLU A 343 8.64 -11.44 22.02
C GLU A 343 8.83 -9.96 22.27
N ARG A 344 8.41 -9.16 21.29
CA ARG A 344 8.52 -7.71 21.34
C ARG A 344 7.17 -7.05 21.51
N PHE A 345 7.03 -6.33 22.60
CA PHE A 345 5.87 -5.52 22.90
C PHE A 345 6.11 -4.07 22.48
N VAL A 346 5.31 -3.56 21.56
CA VAL A 346 5.33 -2.16 21.15
C VAL A 346 4.08 -1.48 21.72
N PHE A 347 4.26 -0.74 22.79
CA PHE A 347 3.20 0.02 23.44
C PHE A 347 2.95 1.32 22.68
N VAL A 348 1.70 1.57 22.39
CA VAL A 348 1.26 2.67 21.56
C VAL A 348 0.22 3.50 22.29
N ARG A 349 0.41 4.80 22.28
CA ARG A 349 -0.58 5.76 22.69
C ARG A 349 -1.46 6.10 21.50
N VAL A 350 -2.74 5.75 21.60
CA VAL A 350 -3.76 6.07 20.60
C VAL A 350 -4.61 7.20 21.14
N GLU A 351 -4.53 8.36 20.49
CA GLU A 351 -5.15 9.59 20.95
C GLU A 351 -5.90 10.32 19.83
N ASN A 352 -6.87 11.13 20.22
CA ASN A 352 -7.57 12.02 19.31
C ASN A 352 -6.72 13.27 18.98
N SER A 353 -7.25 14.18 18.17
CA SER A 353 -6.58 15.43 17.81
C SER A 353 -6.31 16.37 19.00
N GLN A 354 -7.02 16.18 20.11
CA GLN A 354 -6.92 16.96 21.34
C GLN A 354 -5.91 16.35 22.34
N GLY A 355 -5.38 15.16 22.04
CA GLY A 355 -4.45 14.44 22.90
C GLY A 355 -5.11 13.56 23.98
N GLU A 356 -6.42 13.36 23.90
CA GLU A 356 -7.15 12.46 24.80
C GLU A 356 -7.04 11.02 24.30
N LEU A 357 -6.87 10.08 25.21
CA LEU A 357 -6.79 8.67 24.89
C LEU A 357 -8.14 8.12 24.41
N PHE A 358 -8.12 7.37 23.35
CA PHE A 358 -9.27 6.59 22.92
C PHE A 358 -9.56 5.43 23.89
N SER A 359 -10.83 5.06 23.98
CA SER A 359 -11.27 3.84 24.69
C SER A 359 -10.79 2.60 23.95
N THR A 360 -10.81 1.45 24.60
CA THR A 360 -10.38 0.15 24.05
C THR A 360 -11.16 -0.26 22.79
N ASP A 361 -12.38 0.23 22.63
CA ASP A 361 -13.25 -0.07 21.48
C ASP A 361 -12.98 0.84 20.27
N GLU A 362 -12.24 1.94 20.47
CA GLU A 362 -12.03 2.98 19.47
C GLU A 362 -10.58 3.06 18.96
N LEU A 363 -9.73 2.08 19.30
CA LEU A 363 -8.29 2.11 18.99
C LEU A 363 -7.99 2.12 17.49
N PHE A 364 -8.90 1.58 16.67
CA PHE A 364 -8.73 1.47 15.22
C PHE A 364 -9.57 2.48 14.42
N VAL A 365 -10.08 3.50 15.08
CA VAL A 365 -10.80 4.60 14.43
C VAL A 365 -9.88 5.33 13.45
N ILE A 366 -10.43 5.69 12.30
CA ILE A 366 -9.73 6.45 11.27
C ILE A 366 -9.42 7.86 11.78
N GLY A 367 -8.17 8.30 11.53
CA GLY A 367 -7.70 9.61 11.98
C GLY A 367 -7.17 9.65 13.41
N ALA A 368 -7.19 8.53 14.14
CA ALA A 368 -6.52 8.43 15.42
C ALA A 368 -5.00 8.62 15.24
N LYS A 369 -4.40 9.40 16.13
CA LYS A 369 -2.94 9.51 16.20
C LYS A 369 -2.40 8.33 17.00
N ARG A 370 -1.45 7.61 16.43
CA ARG A 370 -0.81 6.45 17.04
C ARG A 370 0.66 6.74 17.19
N ARG A 371 1.13 6.71 18.43
CA ARG A 371 2.49 7.05 18.77
C ARG A 371 3.08 5.97 19.68
N PRO A 372 4.14 5.27 19.24
CA PRO A 372 4.86 4.36 20.11
C PRO A 372 5.43 5.13 21.31
N VAL A 373 5.30 4.58 22.47
CA VAL A 373 5.79 5.18 23.73
C VAL A 373 6.82 4.31 24.42
N LEU A 374 6.67 2.99 24.33
CA LEU A 374 7.55 2.05 24.99
C LEU A 374 7.71 0.80 24.14
N ILE A 375 8.90 0.22 24.13
CA ILE A 375 9.16 -1.11 23.58
C ILE A 375 9.80 -1.96 24.67
N MET A 376 9.34 -3.19 24.78
CA MET A 376 9.88 -4.19 25.68
C MET A 376 10.10 -5.48 24.92
N ASP A 377 11.28 -6.08 25.09
CA ASP A 377 11.56 -7.42 24.62
C ASP A 377 11.55 -8.37 25.80
N VAL A 378 10.90 -9.51 25.62
CA VAL A 378 10.67 -10.52 26.64
C VAL A 378 11.12 -11.86 26.11
N ASP A 379 11.85 -12.62 26.92
CA ASP A 379 12.10 -14.03 26.64
C ASP A 379 10.78 -14.80 26.71
N ALA A 380 10.46 -15.55 25.67
CA ALA A 380 9.18 -16.25 25.59
C ALA A 380 9.12 -17.51 26.49
N PHE A 381 10.26 -18.05 26.91
CA PHE A 381 10.34 -19.27 27.76
C PHE A 381 10.49 -18.93 29.24
N ASP A 382 11.45 -18.06 29.53
CA ASP A 382 11.77 -17.73 30.92
C ASP A 382 10.96 -16.53 31.43
N HIS A 383 10.27 -15.85 30.53
CA HIS A 383 9.48 -14.64 30.79
C HIS A 383 10.30 -13.48 31.39
N GLU A 384 11.62 -13.48 31.16
CA GLU A 384 12.48 -12.38 31.57
C GLU A 384 12.39 -11.18 30.65
N ILE A 385 12.42 -9.98 31.24
CA ILE A 385 12.50 -8.73 30.48
C ILE A 385 13.93 -8.55 29.99
N LEU A 386 14.13 -8.63 28.67
CA LEU A 386 15.46 -8.55 28.06
C LEU A 386 15.87 -7.10 27.80
N SER A 387 14.93 -6.25 27.39
CA SER A 387 15.18 -4.83 27.20
C SER A 387 13.94 -3.99 27.35
N VAL A 388 14.16 -2.73 27.68
CA VAL A 388 13.14 -1.69 27.78
C VAL A 388 13.65 -0.42 27.11
N ILE A 389 12.93 0.06 26.10
CA ILE A 389 13.29 1.25 25.35
C ILE A 389 12.12 2.23 25.39
N SER A 390 12.28 3.34 26.10
CA SER A 390 11.31 4.43 26.08
C SER A 390 11.40 5.20 24.75
N ALA A 391 10.27 5.45 24.13
CA ALA A 391 10.15 6.27 22.93
C ALA A 391 9.86 7.75 23.25
N SER A 392 9.64 8.09 24.53
CA SER A 392 9.46 9.47 24.97
C SER A 392 10.80 10.22 25.04
N GLY A 393 10.79 11.52 24.78
CA GLY A 393 11.96 12.37 24.84
C GLY A 393 12.63 12.66 23.48
N GLU A 394 13.97 12.68 23.43
CA GLU A 394 14.76 13.02 22.24
C GLU A 394 14.60 12.03 21.06
N HIS A 395 14.07 10.84 21.35
CA HIS A 395 13.87 9.77 20.39
C HIS A 395 12.47 9.86 19.77
N LYS A 396 12.30 10.83 18.88
CA LYS A 396 11.07 10.92 18.07
C LYS A 396 11.04 9.71 17.13
N TRP A 397 10.22 8.74 17.44
CA TRP A 397 9.88 7.57 16.62
C TRP A 397 9.19 7.98 15.32
N GLY A 398 9.77 8.82 14.55
CA GLY A 398 9.23 9.24 13.28
C GLY A 398 7.86 9.91 13.35
N THR A 399 7.63 10.76 12.40
CA THR A 399 6.35 11.43 12.19
C THR A 399 5.48 10.65 11.19
N MET A 400 5.91 9.46 10.77
CA MET A 400 5.13 8.63 9.86
C MET A 400 3.93 8.00 10.57
N PRO A 401 2.76 8.01 9.93
CA PRO A 401 1.59 7.31 10.46
C PRO A 401 1.92 5.82 10.63
N MET A 402 1.80 5.33 11.86
CA MET A 402 1.91 3.90 12.11
C MET A 402 0.77 3.17 11.41
N PRO A 403 1.03 1.98 10.84
CA PRO A 403 -0.04 1.08 10.44
C PRO A 403 -0.95 0.81 11.63
N SER A 404 -2.27 0.84 11.42
CA SER A 404 -3.21 0.55 12.49
C SER A 404 -3.39 -0.95 12.72
N PHE A 405 -3.07 -1.76 11.72
CA PHE A 405 -3.12 -3.23 11.75
C PHE A 405 -2.47 -3.83 10.51
#